data_f49118b3c13a449c7e6bcff524786d3b
#
_entry.id   f49118b3c13a449c7e6bcff524786d3b
#
_cell.length_a   1.000
_cell.length_b   1.000
_cell.length_c   1.000
_cell.angle_alpha   90.00
_cell.angle_beta   90.00
_cell.angle_gamma   90.00
#
_symmetry.space_group_name_H-M   'P 1'
#
loop_
_entity.id
_entity.type
_entity.pdbx_description
1 polymer ?
#
loop_
_entity_poly.entity_id
_entity_poly.type
_entity_poly.pdbx_seq_one_letter_code
_entity_poly.pdbx_strand_id
1 'polypeptide(L)'
;MDVIDLTKALVAKRSITPDDAGCQPMLATMLSEAGFEVSHHRFGEVDNLLATHGGASPQTGPHILWIGHTDVVPPGPEDQWSSPPFEPTERGGELVGRGVADMKGSDAAMVVALIDFVERHPDHAGRVSLLITSDEEGPAIDGIRAVVPHLKATGLWPDVCLVGEPSSHAALGDRIRIGRRGSIQAVLRIEGKQGHTAYSLPEDNPAHRAGPLIAALGALEFDDGDEAFDPTRLQISNLQAGTGADNVSPGELVMYFNIRNNPNTPADALKRQIEDLIEAHDPGPWALNWRVSAEPFGPCSGEYLDGVVQAFEATLGQAPKLDTGGGTSDGRFFGPEGVPVIEAGPVNATIHQIDERVALADLKKLPEVFHAMMASILGVR
;
A
#
# COMPACT_ATOMS: atom_id res chain seq x y z
N MET A 1 21.18 -16.66 -6.05
CA MET A 1 21.32 -16.05 -4.69
C MET A 1 20.15 -16.56 -3.86
N ASP A 2 20.38 -16.96 -2.61
CA ASP A 2 19.30 -17.38 -1.70
C ASP A 2 18.42 -16.16 -1.32
N VAL A 3 17.13 -16.38 -1.07
CA VAL A 3 16.18 -15.33 -0.70
C VAL A 3 16.60 -14.54 0.55
N ILE A 4 17.22 -15.22 1.54
CA ILE A 4 17.71 -14.56 2.76
C ILE A 4 18.87 -13.61 2.43
N ASP A 5 19.82 -14.05 1.61
CA ASP A 5 20.97 -13.25 1.22
C ASP A 5 20.53 -12.03 0.41
N LEU A 6 19.56 -12.22 -0.51
CA LEU A 6 19.00 -11.11 -1.30
C LEU A 6 18.24 -10.14 -0.40
N THR A 7 17.41 -10.63 0.52
CA THR A 7 16.71 -9.77 1.50
C THR A 7 17.70 -8.94 2.31
N LYS A 8 18.78 -9.56 2.83
CA LYS A 8 19.82 -8.82 3.55
C LYS A 8 20.49 -7.76 2.69
N ALA A 9 20.80 -8.08 1.43
CA ALA A 9 21.42 -7.13 0.52
C ALA A 9 20.49 -5.93 0.23
N LEU A 10 19.17 -6.14 0.14
CA LEU A 10 18.19 -5.08 -0.03
C LEU A 10 18.02 -4.25 1.25
N VAL A 11 17.88 -4.90 2.41
CA VAL A 11 17.73 -4.20 3.71
C VAL A 11 18.95 -3.36 4.05
N ALA A 12 20.15 -3.79 3.68
CA ALA A 12 21.37 -3.03 3.88
C ALA A 12 21.43 -1.72 3.08
N LYS A 13 20.55 -1.53 2.11
CA LYS A 13 20.42 -0.27 1.36
C LYS A 13 19.43 0.65 2.08
N ARG A 14 19.89 1.85 2.43
CA ARG A 14 19.12 2.87 3.15
C ARG A 14 18.17 3.61 2.19
N SER A 15 17.21 2.92 1.64
CA SER A 15 16.26 3.43 0.66
C SER A 15 15.05 4.10 1.34
N ILE A 16 15.29 5.15 2.11
CA ILE A 16 14.20 5.93 2.70
C ILE A 16 13.48 6.71 1.59
N THR A 17 12.14 6.56 1.53
CA THR A 17 11.33 7.17 0.46
C THR A 17 11.71 8.63 0.19
N PRO A 18 11.89 9.08 -1.07
CA PRO A 18 11.72 8.35 -2.32
C PRO A 18 13.04 7.75 -2.90
N ASP A 19 14.10 7.62 -2.10
CA ASP A 19 15.42 7.13 -2.55
C ASP A 19 15.40 5.60 -2.70
N ASP A 20 15.73 5.09 -3.89
CA ASP A 20 15.93 3.65 -4.13
C ASP A 20 17.23 3.10 -3.53
N ALA A 21 18.21 3.94 -3.30
CA ALA A 21 19.56 3.60 -2.80
C ALA A 21 20.25 2.46 -3.59
N GLY A 22 19.87 2.22 -4.84
CA GLY A 22 20.44 1.19 -5.72
C GLY A 22 19.88 -0.23 -5.47
N CYS A 23 18.69 -0.37 -4.90
CA CYS A 23 17.97 -1.63 -4.83
C CYS A 23 17.56 -2.12 -6.23
N GLN A 24 16.87 -1.28 -6.99
CA GLN A 24 16.35 -1.63 -8.31
C GLN A 24 17.44 -1.98 -9.32
N PRO A 25 18.58 -1.29 -9.43
CA PRO A 25 19.69 -1.72 -10.30
C PRO A 25 20.23 -3.11 -9.99
N MET A 26 20.23 -3.51 -8.70
CA MET A 26 20.64 -4.87 -8.31
C MET A 26 19.62 -5.91 -8.77
N LEU A 27 18.33 -5.67 -8.56
CA LEU A 27 17.25 -6.55 -9.02
C LEU A 27 17.20 -6.62 -10.56
N ALA A 28 17.38 -5.50 -11.25
CA ALA A 28 17.44 -5.40 -12.69
C ALA A 28 18.52 -6.30 -13.30
N THR A 29 19.70 -6.31 -12.70
CA THR A 29 20.81 -7.16 -13.15
C THR A 29 20.42 -8.64 -13.07
N MET A 30 19.87 -9.09 -11.93
CA MET A 30 19.48 -10.49 -11.73
C MET A 30 18.38 -10.93 -12.71
N LEU A 31 17.36 -10.08 -12.91
CA LEU A 31 16.26 -10.36 -13.82
C LEU A 31 16.73 -10.37 -15.29
N SER A 32 17.61 -9.45 -15.68
CA SER A 32 18.19 -9.42 -17.02
C SER A 32 19.02 -10.66 -17.33
N GLU A 33 19.82 -11.13 -16.36
CA GLU A 33 20.59 -12.37 -16.48
C GLU A 33 19.68 -13.61 -16.62
N ALA A 34 18.48 -13.57 -16.03
CA ALA A 34 17.45 -14.60 -16.15
C ALA A 34 16.57 -14.48 -17.42
N GLY A 35 16.88 -13.54 -18.33
CA GLY A 35 16.19 -13.39 -19.61
C GLY A 35 14.99 -12.46 -19.60
N PHE A 36 14.76 -11.70 -18.54
CA PHE A 36 13.72 -10.68 -18.54
C PHE A 36 14.15 -9.46 -19.38
N GLU A 37 13.20 -8.89 -20.12
CA GLU A 37 13.34 -7.58 -20.71
C GLU A 37 13.13 -6.52 -19.64
N VAL A 38 14.15 -5.70 -19.38
CA VAL A 38 14.20 -4.75 -18.27
C VAL A 38 14.16 -3.33 -18.79
N SER A 39 13.33 -2.49 -18.19
CA SER A 39 13.28 -1.05 -18.45
C SER A 39 13.21 -0.25 -17.15
N HIS A 40 13.85 0.91 -17.14
CA HIS A 40 13.87 1.85 -16.03
C HIS A 40 13.07 3.10 -16.39
N HIS A 41 12.17 3.50 -15.50
CA HIS A 41 11.33 4.67 -15.65
C HIS A 41 11.55 5.60 -14.46
N ARG A 42 12.24 6.73 -14.70
CA ARG A 42 12.49 7.72 -13.65
C ARG A 42 11.58 8.92 -13.83
N PHE A 43 10.84 9.27 -12.78
CA PHE A 43 9.99 10.45 -12.69
C PHE A 43 10.41 11.27 -11.46
N GLY A 44 10.84 12.52 -11.67
CA GLY A 44 11.40 13.32 -10.58
C GLY A 44 12.59 12.64 -9.91
N GLU A 45 12.47 12.39 -8.61
CA GLU A 45 13.47 11.68 -7.80
C GLU A 45 13.19 10.17 -7.66
N VAL A 46 12.04 9.69 -8.16
CA VAL A 46 11.56 8.32 -8.00
C VAL A 46 12.06 7.42 -9.13
N ASP A 47 12.60 6.29 -8.77
CA ASP A 47 12.98 5.22 -9.69
C ASP A 47 11.88 4.15 -9.75
N ASN A 48 11.60 3.66 -10.97
CA ASN A 48 10.68 2.55 -11.21
C ASN A 48 11.34 1.55 -12.15
N LEU A 49 11.28 0.26 -11.79
CA LEU A 49 11.81 -0.86 -12.54
C LEU A 49 10.67 -1.70 -13.09
N LEU A 50 10.61 -1.86 -14.41
CA LEU A 50 9.73 -2.83 -15.05
C LEU A 50 10.57 -3.93 -15.70
N ALA A 51 10.31 -5.19 -15.32
CA ALA A 51 10.93 -6.36 -15.91
C ALA A 51 9.82 -7.29 -16.42
N THR A 52 9.93 -7.76 -17.67
CA THR A 52 8.91 -8.59 -18.32
C THR A 52 9.54 -9.80 -18.98
N HIS A 53 8.96 -10.98 -18.77
CA HIS A 53 9.29 -12.19 -19.49
C HIS A 53 8.04 -12.73 -20.19
N GLY A 54 8.14 -12.92 -21.51
CA GLY A 54 7.12 -13.62 -22.29
C GLY A 54 7.59 -15.03 -22.59
N GLY A 55 6.77 -16.03 -22.28
CA GLY A 55 7.07 -17.40 -22.67
C GLY A 55 6.95 -17.63 -24.18
N ALA A 56 6.90 -18.88 -24.63
CA ALA A 56 6.83 -19.23 -26.05
C ALA A 56 5.59 -18.67 -26.77
N SER A 57 4.53 -18.35 -26.04
CA SER A 57 3.27 -17.81 -26.57
C SER A 57 2.72 -16.67 -25.73
N PRO A 58 3.39 -15.51 -25.70
CA PRO A 58 3.05 -14.42 -24.78
C PRO A 58 1.67 -13.78 -25.04
N GLN A 59 1.05 -14.07 -26.17
CA GLN A 59 -0.25 -13.53 -26.57
C GLN A 59 -1.43 -14.50 -26.28
N THR A 60 -1.17 -15.72 -25.80
CA THR A 60 -2.21 -16.76 -25.68
C THR A 60 -2.55 -17.12 -24.22
N GLY A 61 -1.89 -16.53 -23.26
CA GLY A 61 -2.15 -16.69 -21.83
C GLY A 61 -2.26 -15.35 -21.11
N PRO A 62 -2.61 -15.36 -19.81
CA PRO A 62 -2.75 -14.14 -19.05
C PRO A 62 -1.41 -13.44 -18.81
N HIS A 63 -1.48 -12.14 -18.56
CA HIS A 63 -0.36 -11.34 -18.11
C HIS A 63 -0.45 -11.14 -16.59
N ILE A 64 0.46 -11.75 -15.85
CA ILE A 64 0.61 -11.56 -14.41
C ILE A 64 1.58 -10.41 -14.17
N LEU A 65 1.16 -9.39 -13.41
CA LEU A 65 2.02 -8.31 -12.95
C LEU A 65 2.22 -8.43 -11.44
N TRP A 66 3.46 -8.70 -11.02
CA TRP A 66 3.89 -8.53 -9.65
C TRP A 66 4.21 -7.07 -9.37
N ILE A 67 3.82 -6.60 -8.19
CA ILE A 67 4.02 -5.22 -7.74
C ILE A 67 4.73 -5.24 -6.39
N GLY A 68 5.74 -4.38 -6.24
CA GLY A 68 6.45 -4.16 -5.00
C GLY A 68 7.10 -2.79 -4.93
N HIS A 69 7.75 -2.50 -3.79
CA HIS A 69 8.48 -1.26 -3.57
C HIS A 69 9.76 -1.46 -2.79
N THR A 70 10.79 -0.71 -3.18
CA THR A 70 12.11 -0.76 -2.51
C THR A 70 12.29 0.33 -1.47
N ASP A 71 11.48 1.39 -1.53
CA ASP A 71 11.51 2.44 -0.52
C ASP A 71 10.92 1.97 0.81
N VAL A 72 11.32 2.64 1.87
CA VAL A 72 10.88 2.34 3.24
C VAL A 72 10.59 3.63 4.00
N VAL A 73 9.71 3.56 4.98
CA VAL A 73 9.49 4.66 5.92
C VAL A 73 10.76 4.96 6.73
N PRO A 74 10.96 6.18 7.23
CA PRO A 74 12.05 6.49 8.14
C PRO A 74 12.09 5.54 9.34
N PRO A 75 13.28 5.12 9.81
CA PRO A 75 13.41 4.13 10.89
C PRO A 75 12.98 4.66 12.27
N GLY A 76 12.80 5.98 12.42
CA GLY A 76 12.63 6.63 13.71
C GLY A 76 13.94 6.73 14.49
N PRO A 77 13.90 6.79 15.83
CA PRO A 77 15.11 6.87 16.66
C PRO A 77 15.96 5.60 16.55
N GLU A 78 17.09 5.68 15.86
CA GLU A 78 17.93 4.50 15.58
C GLU A 78 18.61 3.94 16.84
N ASP A 79 18.78 4.74 17.87
CA ASP A 79 19.29 4.32 19.19
C ASP A 79 18.33 3.45 19.99
N GLN A 80 17.05 3.37 19.58
CA GLN A 80 16.04 2.48 20.18
C GLN A 80 15.97 1.11 19.50
N TRP A 81 16.61 0.92 18.34
CA TRP A 81 16.67 -0.36 17.67
C TRP A 81 17.62 -1.31 18.39
N SER A 82 17.28 -2.59 18.45
CA SER A 82 18.13 -3.63 19.03
C SER A 82 19.38 -3.96 18.19
N SER A 83 19.37 -3.60 16.90
CA SER A 83 20.50 -3.56 15.96
C SER A 83 20.25 -2.42 14.97
N PRO A 84 21.27 -1.83 14.32
CA PRO A 84 21.05 -0.74 13.38
C PRO A 84 20.05 -1.13 12.28
N PRO A 85 19.06 -0.26 11.94
CA PRO A 85 17.92 -0.64 11.09
C PRO A 85 18.30 -1.08 9.67
N PHE A 86 19.46 -0.67 9.18
CA PHE A 86 19.99 -1.03 7.85
C PHE A 86 21.20 -1.98 7.93
N GLU A 87 21.39 -2.64 9.07
CA GLU A 87 22.32 -3.75 9.27
C GLU A 87 21.52 -5.03 9.57
N PRO A 88 21.02 -5.73 8.53
CA PRO A 88 20.08 -6.84 8.71
C PRO A 88 20.68 -7.92 9.61
N THR A 89 20.03 -8.17 10.73
CA THR A 89 20.55 -9.02 11.80
C THR A 89 19.64 -10.21 12.06
N GLU A 90 20.20 -11.43 12.00
CA GLU A 90 19.46 -12.61 12.41
C GLU A 90 19.45 -12.76 13.93
N ARG A 91 18.27 -12.88 14.51
CA ARG A 91 18.07 -13.08 15.95
C ARG A 91 16.86 -13.96 16.22
N GLY A 92 17.05 -15.03 17.00
CA GLY A 92 15.94 -15.87 17.45
C GLY A 92 15.13 -16.56 16.35
N GLY A 93 15.71 -16.75 15.16
CA GLY A 93 15.00 -17.29 14.00
C GLY A 93 14.28 -16.25 13.14
N GLU A 94 14.47 -14.97 13.44
CA GLU A 94 13.92 -13.82 12.69
C GLU A 94 15.05 -13.02 12.05
N LEU A 95 14.75 -12.32 10.97
CA LEU A 95 15.60 -11.29 10.36
C LEU A 95 15.03 -9.93 10.77
N VAL A 96 15.87 -9.11 11.42
CA VAL A 96 15.52 -7.78 11.89
C VAL A 96 16.13 -6.71 10.99
N GLY A 97 15.36 -5.71 10.59
CA GLY A 97 15.80 -4.56 9.80
C GLY A 97 14.64 -3.79 9.18
N ARG A 98 14.80 -2.50 8.94
CA ARG A 98 13.78 -1.66 8.31
C ARG A 98 13.51 -2.12 6.87
N GLY A 99 12.24 -2.32 6.55
CA GLY A 99 11.80 -2.79 5.24
C GLY A 99 11.87 -4.31 5.05
N VAL A 100 12.26 -5.07 6.08
CA VAL A 100 12.36 -6.52 5.94
C VAL A 100 10.98 -7.18 5.75
N ALA A 101 9.95 -6.64 6.41
CA ALA A 101 8.57 -7.07 6.27
C ALA A 101 7.84 -6.25 5.20
N ASP A 102 8.13 -4.94 5.10
CA ASP A 102 7.46 -3.98 4.26
C ASP A 102 8.47 -3.20 3.39
N MET A 103 8.75 -3.68 2.11
CA MET A 103 8.39 -5.04 1.67
C MET A 103 9.56 -5.75 0.97
N LYS A 104 10.83 -5.39 1.33
CA LYS A 104 12.06 -5.93 0.70
C LYS A 104 12.21 -7.45 0.80
N GLY A 105 11.65 -8.07 1.87
CA GLY A 105 11.58 -9.53 1.98
C GLY A 105 10.72 -10.15 0.88
N SER A 106 9.57 -9.52 0.60
CA SER A 106 8.72 -9.92 -0.52
C SER A 106 9.35 -9.63 -1.87
N ASP A 107 10.03 -8.48 -2.05
CA ASP A 107 10.74 -8.15 -3.29
C ASP A 107 11.78 -9.24 -3.62
N ALA A 108 12.57 -9.63 -2.61
CA ALA A 108 13.52 -10.71 -2.75
C ALA A 108 12.85 -12.04 -3.13
N ALA A 109 11.73 -12.36 -2.47
CA ALA A 109 10.98 -13.59 -2.74
C ALA A 109 10.34 -13.58 -4.14
N MET A 110 9.80 -12.44 -4.59
CA MET A 110 9.23 -12.27 -5.94
C MET A 110 10.30 -12.47 -7.01
N VAL A 111 11.48 -11.85 -6.86
CA VAL A 111 12.59 -12.01 -7.82
C VAL A 111 13.08 -13.45 -7.89
N VAL A 112 13.28 -14.10 -6.73
CA VAL A 112 13.69 -15.52 -6.69
C VAL A 112 12.62 -16.41 -7.31
N ALA A 113 11.34 -16.19 -7.01
CA ALA A 113 10.24 -16.97 -7.58
C ALA A 113 10.10 -16.79 -9.10
N LEU A 114 10.25 -15.55 -9.59
CA LEU A 114 10.18 -15.24 -11.02
C LEU A 114 11.31 -15.91 -11.80
N ILE A 115 12.55 -15.85 -11.29
CA ILE A 115 13.69 -16.50 -11.92
C ILE A 115 13.51 -18.03 -11.94
N ASP A 116 13.18 -18.64 -10.80
CA ASP A 116 12.92 -20.07 -10.71
C ASP A 116 11.75 -20.50 -11.63
N PHE A 117 10.72 -19.68 -11.75
CA PHE A 117 9.57 -19.94 -12.60
C PHE A 117 9.94 -19.98 -14.09
N VAL A 118 10.66 -18.98 -14.59
CA VAL A 118 11.01 -18.93 -16.03
C VAL A 118 12.07 -19.99 -16.39
N GLU A 119 12.93 -20.36 -15.45
CA GLU A 119 13.89 -21.46 -15.63
C GLU A 119 13.19 -22.83 -15.74
N ARG A 120 12.17 -23.07 -14.91
CA ARG A 120 11.41 -24.35 -14.92
C ARG A 120 10.37 -24.42 -16.01
N HIS A 121 9.80 -23.29 -16.40
CA HIS A 121 8.72 -23.19 -17.36
C HIS A 121 9.04 -22.21 -18.49
N PRO A 122 10.13 -22.40 -19.26
CA PRO A 122 10.57 -21.46 -20.29
C PRO A 122 9.53 -21.27 -21.42
N ASP A 123 8.68 -22.28 -21.61
CA ASP A 123 7.66 -22.31 -22.66
C ASP A 123 6.25 -21.95 -22.15
N HIS A 124 6.14 -21.29 -21.00
CA HIS A 124 4.83 -20.90 -20.46
C HIS A 124 4.05 -20.03 -21.45
N ALA A 125 2.72 -20.11 -21.42
CA ALA A 125 1.85 -19.17 -22.12
C ALA A 125 1.72 -17.87 -21.32
N GLY A 126 1.41 -16.75 -22.02
CA GLY A 126 1.22 -15.46 -21.35
C GLY A 126 2.53 -14.76 -20.97
N ARG A 127 2.44 -13.87 -19.98
CA ARG A 127 3.55 -13.05 -19.51
C ARG A 127 3.62 -13.04 -17.99
N VAL A 128 4.83 -12.92 -17.48
CA VAL A 128 5.11 -12.60 -16.06
C VAL A 128 5.95 -11.32 -16.02
N SER A 129 5.51 -10.35 -15.25
CA SER A 129 6.19 -9.08 -15.10
C SER A 129 6.34 -8.71 -13.64
N LEU A 130 7.35 -7.90 -13.34
CA LEU A 130 7.60 -7.28 -12.05
C LEU A 130 7.71 -5.77 -12.24
N LEU A 131 6.93 -5.02 -11.49
CA LEU A 131 7.00 -3.56 -11.42
C LEU A 131 7.33 -3.16 -9.98
N ILE A 132 8.48 -2.55 -9.80
CA ILE A 132 8.99 -2.08 -8.50
C ILE A 132 9.09 -0.55 -8.54
N THR A 133 8.64 0.11 -7.48
CA THR A 133 8.78 1.56 -7.29
C THR A 133 9.64 1.93 -6.09
N SER A 134 10.06 3.18 -6.00
CA SER A 134 10.64 3.79 -4.81
C SER A 134 9.76 4.92 -4.21
N ASP A 135 8.45 4.92 -4.45
CA ASP A 135 7.48 5.92 -3.97
C ASP A 135 6.13 5.30 -3.56
N GLU A 136 6.12 4.13 -2.90
CA GLU A 136 4.90 3.59 -2.30
C GLU A 136 4.63 4.23 -0.94
N GLU A 137 5.66 4.33 -0.11
CA GLU A 137 5.64 4.85 1.27
C GLU A 137 5.62 6.40 1.33
N GLY A 138 5.70 7.03 0.17
CA GLY A 138 5.69 8.48 0.00
C GLY A 138 4.37 9.02 -0.54
N PRO A 139 4.44 10.10 -1.36
CA PRO A 139 3.26 10.69 -2.00
C PRO A 139 2.58 9.79 -3.03
N ALA A 140 3.28 8.78 -3.58
CA ALA A 140 2.85 7.84 -4.61
C ALA A 140 2.34 8.55 -5.89
N ILE A 141 3.04 9.59 -6.30
CA ILE A 141 2.73 10.40 -7.49
C ILE A 141 3.61 9.99 -8.67
N ASP A 142 4.92 9.86 -8.43
CA ASP A 142 5.95 9.57 -9.41
C ASP A 142 6.32 8.08 -9.46
N GLY A 143 5.67 7.24 -8.62
CA GLY A 143 5.80 5.79 -8.57
C GLY A 143 4.94 5.07 -9.61
N ILE A 144 4.31 3.96 -9.23
CA ILE A 144 3.48 3.10 -10.10
C ILE A 144 2.46 3.91 -10.90
N ARG A 145 1.83 4.91 -10.29
CA ARG A 145 0.88 5.81 -10.94
C ARG A 145 1.44 6.43 -12.23
N ALA A 146 2.70 6.85 -12.22
CA ALA A 146 3.34 7.47 -13.37
C ALA A 146 3.71 6.45 -14.46
N VAL A 147 3.87 5.16 -14.11
CA VAL A 147 4.17 4.07 -15.05
C VAL A 147 2.90 3.55 -15.75
N VAL A 148 1.72 3.64 -15.13
CA VAL A 148 0.44 3.15 -15.69
C VAL A 148 0.19 3.58 -17.15
N PRO A 149 0.40 4.84 -17.56
CA PRO A 149 0.23 5.23 -18.95
C PRO A 149 1.15 4.47 -19.92
N HIS A 150 2.37 4.15 -19.51
CA HIS A 150 3.31 3.37 -20.31
C HIS A 150 2.81 1.93 -20.49
N LEU A 151 2.35 1.26 -19.42
CA LEU A 151 1.79 -0.10 -19.52
C LEU A 151 0.61 -0.16 -20.50
N LYS A 152 -0.29 0.81 -20.44
CA LYS A 152 -1.44 0.91 -21.38
C LYS A 152 -0.98 1.13 -22.82
N ALA A 153 0.00 2.01 -23.04
CA ALA A 153 0.49 2.35 -24.39
C ALA A 153 1.28 1.23 -25.07
N THR A 154 1.95 0.37 -24.27
CA THR A 154 2.82 -0.71 -24.79
C THR A 154 2.14 -2.08 -24.83
N GLY A 155 0.86 -2.16 -24.43
CA GLY A 155 0.13 -3.44 -24.36
C GLY A 155 0.61 -4.38 -23.26
N LEU A 156 1.18 -3.78 -22.21
CA LEU A 156 1.61 -4.47 -20.99
C LEU A 156 0.60 -4.28 -19.83
N TRP A 157 -0.67 -3.95 -20.17
CA TRP A 157 -1.72 -3.90 -19.17
C TRP A 157 -2.01 -5.31 -18.66
N PRO A 158 -1.99 -5.56 -17.33
CA PRO A 158 -2.10 -6.90 -16.78
C PRO A 158 -3.54 -7.41 -16.78
N ASP A 159 -3.68 -8.75 -16.83
CA ASP A 159 -4.93 -9.45 -16.57
C ASP A 159 -5.17 -9.68 -15.08
N VAL A 160 -4.07 -9.74 -14.29
CA VAL A 160 -4.10 -9.88 -12.84
C VAL A 160 -2.86 -9.23 -12.21
N CYS A 161 -3.05 -8.55 -11.08
CA CYS A 161 -1.97 -8.01 -10.27
C CYS A 161 -1.79 -8.86 -8.99
N LEU A 162 -0.54 -9.23 -8.72
CA LEU A 162 -0.12 -9.85 -7.48
C LEU A 162 0.79 -8.85 -6.74
N VAL A 163 0.48 -8.54 -5.48
CA VAL A 163 1.23 -7.55 -4.71
C VAL A 163 1.88 -8.23 -3.52
N GLY A 164 3.19 -8.03 -3.35
CA GLY A 164 3.97 -8.68 -2.30
C GLY A 164 3.83 -8.06 -0.89
N GLU A 165 2.85 -7.20 -0.68
CA GLU A 165 2.57 -6.52 0.59
C GLU A 165 2.38 -7.48 1.77
N PRO A 166 2.81 -7.12 3.00
CA PRO A 166 2.64 -7.95 4.19
C PRO A 166 1.16 -8.10 4.55
N SER A 167 0.55 -9.19 4.10
CA SER A 167 -0.87 -9.48 4.24
C SER A 167 -1.19 -10.46 5.37
N SER A 168 -0.26 -11.35 5.72
CA SER A 168 -0.45 -12.36 6.75
C SER A 168 -0.57 -11.73 8.14
N HIS A 169 -1.30 -12.37 9.05
CA HIS A 169 -1.62 -11.83 10.38
C HIS A 169 -0.80 -12.48 11.51
N ALA A 170 -0.97 -13.76 11.72
CA ALA A 170 -0.31 -14.52 12.81
C ALA A 170 0.68 -15.56 12.27
N ALA A 171 0.44 -16.07 11.07
CA ALA A 171 1.30 -17.04 10.40
C ALA A 171 1.30 -16.77 8.89
N LEU A 172 2.40 -17.10 8.22
CA LEU A 172 2.51 -16.95 6.77
C LEU A 172 1.31 -17.63 6.07
N GLY A 173 0.62 -16.87 5.23
CA GLY A 173 -0.47 -17.36 4.41
C GLY A 173 -1.78 -17.61 5.15
N ASP A 174 -1.93 -17.22 6.41
CA ASP A 174 -3.21 -17.28 7.12
C ASP A 174 -4.24 -16.29 6.56
N ARG A 175 -3.79 -15.28 5.77
CA ARG A 175 -4.62 -14.24 5.18
C ARG A 175 -3.99 -13.67 3.93
N ILE A 176 -4.84 -13.39 2.94
CA ILE A 176 -4.51 -12.60 1.74
C ILE A 176 -5.53 -11.47 1.58
N ARG A 177 -5.13 -10.40 0.86
CA ARG A 177 -6.03 -9.28 0.57
C ARG A 177 -6.56 -9.42 -0.84
N ILE A 178 -7.89 -9.28 -0.99
CA ILE A 178 -8.60 -9.40 -2.26
C ILE A 178 -9.28 -8.09 -2.68
N GLY A 179 -8.99 -7.03 -1.97
CA GLY A 179 -9.50 -5.68 -2.17
C GLY A 179 -9.03 -4.76 -1.07
N ARG A 180 -9.19 -3.47 -1.26
CA ARG A 180 -8.83 -2.44 -0.27
C ARG A 180 -9.88 -1.36 -0.19
N ARG A 181 -10.07 -0.82 1.00
CA ARG A 181 -10.83 0.41 1.19
C ARG A 181 -10.09 1.59 0.61
N GLY A 182 -10.83 2.59 0.15
CA GLY A 182 -10.30 3.87 -0.27
C GLY A 182 -9.73 4.68 0.90
N SER A 183 -9.06 5.77 0.57
CA SER A 183 -8.51 6.71 1.53
C SER A 183 -8.67 8.13 1.02
N ILE A 184 -9.48 8.92 1.74
CA ILE A 184 -9.78 10.31 1.44
C ILE A 184 -9.32 11.15 2.62
N GLN A 185 -8.47 12.13 2.39
CA GLN A 185 -8.04 13.11 3.38
C GLN A 185 -8.71 14.43 3.13
N ALA A 186 -8.96 15.16 4.20
CA ALA A 186 -9.47 16.53 4.12
C ALA A 186 -8.80 17.45 5.13
N VAL A 187 -8.67 18.71 4.74
CA VAL A 187 -8.24 19.80 5.61
C VAL A 187 -9.32 20.88 5.58
N LEU A 188 -10.06 20.98 6.68
CA LEU A 188 -11.07 22.02 6.88
C LEU A 188 -10.46 23.17 7.68
N ARG A 189 -10.57 24.38 7.14
CA ARG A 189 -10.21 25.62 7.81
C ARG A 189 -11.47 26.42 8.11
N ILE A 190 -11.61 26.89 9.34
CA ILE A 190 -12.72 27.74 9.79
C ILE A 190 -12.09 29.05 10.28
N GLU A 191 -12.44 30.14 9.62
CA GLU A 191 -11.95 31.47 9.96
C GLU A 191 -12.67 32.03 11.18
N GLY A 192 -11.94 32.79 11.99
CA GLY A 192 -12.43 33.51 13.14
C GLY A 192 -11.71 34.84 13.32
N LYS A 193 -11.83 35.40 14.50
CA LYS A 193 -11.17 36.66 14.85
C LYS A 193 -10.36 36.50 16.12
N GLN A 194 -9.03 36.58 15.99
CA GLN A 194 -8.15 36.55 17.14
C GLN A 194 -8.35 37.81 18.01
N GLY A 195 -8.39 37.61 19.31
CA GLY A 195 -8.56 38.73 20.25
C GLY A 195 -8.26 38.32 21.69
N HIS A 196 -8.28 39.32 22.57
CA HIS A 196 -8.18 39.06 24.01
C HIS A 196 -9.51 38.49 24.52
N THR A 197 -9.46 37.36 25.23
CA THR A 197 -10.65 36.58 25.67
C THR A 197 -11.65 37.39 26.48
N ALA A 198 -11.20 38.44 27.19
CA ALA A 198 -12.10 39.35 27.92
C ALA A 198 -12.95 40.25 27.04
N TYR A 199 -12.62 40.39 25.75
CA TYR A 199 -13.28 41.26 24.79
C TYR A 199 -13.77 40.56 23.52
N SER A 200 -13.33 39.31 23.29
CA SER A 200 -13.77 38.50 22.17
C SER A 200 -15.18 37.97 22.41
N LEU A 201 -15.99 37.93 21.35
CA LEU A 201 -17.33 37.37 21.39
C LEU A 201 -17.23 35.84 21.06
N PRO A 202 -18.14 35.02 21.64
CA PRO A 202 -18.17 33.59 21.32
C PRO A 202 -18.35 33.30 19.82
N GLU A 203 -19.09 34.11 19.10
CA GLU A 203 -19.32 34.03 17.66
C GLU A 203 -18.10 34.36 16.81
N ASP A 204 -17.13 35.10 17.36
CA ASP A 204 -15.84 35.35 16.69
C ASP A 204 -14.87 34.17 16.83
N ASN A 205 -15.12 33.24 17.77
CA ASN A 205 -14.23 32.13 18.08
C ASN A 205 -14.56 30.89 17.22
N PRO A 206 -13.68 30.50 16.27
CA PRO A 206 -13.93 29.37 15.39
C PRO A 206 -13.98 28.03 16.14
N ALA A 207 -13.35 27.91 17.31
CA ALA A 207 -13.43 26.70 18.14
C ALA A 207 -14.82 26.50 18.75
N HIS A 208 -15.49 27.59 19.13
CA HIS A 208 -16.87 27.52 19.63
C HIS A 208 -17.86 27.15 18.51
N ARG A 209 -17.71 27.75 17.33
CA ARG A 209 -18.55 27.47 16.17
C ARG A 209 -18.34 26.07 15.61
N ALA A 210 -17.12 25.55 15.65
CA ALA A 210 -16.80 24.20 15.20
C ALA A 210 -17.34 23.09 16.12
N GLY A 211 -17.63 23.38 17.40
CA GLY A 211 -18.02 22.36 18.37
C GLY A 211 -19.18 21.46 17.91
N PRO A 212 -20.34 22.03 17.51
CA PRO A 212 -21.45 21.24 16.97
C PRO A 212 -21.09 20.43 15.72
N LEU A 213 -20.31 21.00 14.79
CA LEU A 213 -19.84 20.35 13.58
C LEU A 213 -18.90 19.16 13.91
N ILE A 214 -17.97 19.33 14.85
CA ILE A 214 -17.09 18.26 15.30
C ILE A 214 -17.91 17.06 15.83
N ALA A 215 -18.92 17.35 16.65
CA ALA A 215 -19.81 16.31 17.18
C ALA A 215 -20.60 15.61 16.05
N ALA A 216 -21.11 16.37 15.08
CA ALA A 216 -21.84 15.83 13.94
C ALA A 216 -20.94 14.97 13.03
N LEU A 217 -19.72 15.41 12.71
CA LEU A 217 -18.75 14.63 11.93
C LEU A 217 -18.37 13.31 12.64
N GLY A 218 -18.20 13.35 13.96
CA GLY A 218 -17.90 12.18 14.76
C GLY A 218 -19.04 11.16 14.88
N ALA A 219 -20.28 11.59 14.61
CA ALA A 219 -21.49 10.77 14.66
C ALA A 219 -21.98 10.31 13.28
N LEU A 220 -21.24 10.67 12.19
CA LEU A 220 -21.63 10.26 10.84
C LEU A 220 -21.55 8.75 10.66
N GLU A 221 -22.65 8.18 10.20
CA GLU A 221 -22.75 6.83 9.66
C GLU A 221 -23.01 6.96 8.16
N PHE A 222 -22.20 6.28 7.34
CA PHE A 222 -22.29 6.38 5.87
C PHE A 222 -22.97 5.17 5.26
N ASP A 223 -22.62 3.98 5.76
CA ASP A 223 -23.12 2.67 5.34
C ASP A 223 -22.87 1.62 6.44
N ASP A 224 -23.47 0.46 6.30
CA ASP A 224 -23.32 -0.68 7.22
C ASP A 224 -22.15 -1.61 6.85
N GLY A 225 -21.44 -1.34 5.73
CA GLY A 225 -20.51 -2.28 5.14
C GLY A 225 -21.22 -3.47 4.47
N ASP A 226 -20.46 -4.53 4.20
CA ASP A 226 -20.96 -5.79 3.65
C ASP A 226 -20.10 -6.98 4.11
N GLU A 227 -20.28 -8.17 3.51
CA GLU A 227 -19.50 -9.37 3.88
C GLU A 227 -17.99 -9.21 3.62
N ALA A 228 -17.61 -8.36 2.67
CA ALA A 228 -16.24 -8.16 2.24
C ALA A 228 -15.58 -6.92 2.88
N PHE A 229 -16.37 -5.87 3.13
CA PHE A 229 -15.85 -4.59 3.58
C PHE A 229 -16.49 -4.09 4.87
N ASP A 230 -15.66 -3.62 5.79
CA ASP A 230 -16.12 -2.83 6.94
C ASP A 230 -16.89 -1.57 6.49
N PRO A 231 -17.77 -1.02 7.35
CA PRO A 231 -18.42 0.26 7.10
C PRO A 231 -17.44 1.40 6.81
N THR A 232 -17.85 2.30 5.94
CA THR A 232 -17.15 3.58 5.70
C THR A 232 -17.10 4.38 6.99
N ARG A 233 -15.91 4.87 7.35
CA ARG A 233 -15.69 5.61 8.61
C ARG A 233 -14.84 6.85 8.40
N LEU A 234 -15.25 7.94 9.08
CA LEU A 234 -14.50 9.18 9.22
C LEU A 234 -13.78 9.20 10.57
N GLN A 235 -12.52 9.62 10.56
CA GLN A 235 -11.74 9.89 11.78
C GLN A 235 -11.15 11.29 11.70
N ILE A 236 -11.43 12.14 12.71
CA ILE A 236 -10.72 13.40 12.88
C ILE A 236 -9.34 13.06 13.43
N SER A 237 -8.29 13.35 12.66
CA SER A 237 -6.93 12.97 13.00
C SER A 237 -6.15 14.09 13.71
N ASN A 238 -6.55 15.34 13.49
CA ASN A 238 -5.88 16.50 14.10
C ASN A 238 -6.81 17.70 14.20
N LEU A 239 -6.65 18.49 15.28
CA LEU A 239 -7.30 19.75 15.52
C LEU A 239 -6.28 20.77 16.00
N GLN A 240 -6.18 21.90 15.33
CA GLN A 240 -5.25 22.97 15.65
C GLN A 240 -5.99 24.30 15.74
N ALA A 241 -5.88 24.98 16.85
CA ALA A 241 -6.44 26.32 17.05
C ALA A 241 -5.65 27.08 18.11
N GLY A 242 -5.60 28.43 17.95
CA GLY A 242 -5.00 29.31 18.93
C GLY A 242 -3.47 29.36 18.93
N THR A 243 -2.93 30.19 19.82
CA THR A 243 -1.50 30.52 19.92
C THR A 243 -0.82 29.83 21.11
N GLY A 244 -1.57 29.07 21.93
CA GLY A 244 -1.11 28.51 23.20
C GLY A 244 -1.21 29.49 24.40
N ALA A 245 -1.60 30.74 24.18
CA ALA A 245 -1.84 31.70 25.27
C ALA A 245 -3.28 31.56 25.79
N ASP A 246 -3.46 31.51 27.10
CA ASP A 246 -4.73 31.26 27.80
C ASP A 246 -5.72 32.44 27.67
N ASN A 247 -5.25 33.64 27.38
CA ASN A 247 -6.02 34.86 27.26
C ASN A 247 -6.20 35.37 25.82
N VAL A 248 -5.91 34.52 24.81
CA VAL A 248 -6.07 34.86 23.38
C VAL A 248 -7.02 33.86 22.72
N SER A 249 -8.15 34.36 22.16
CA SER A 249 -9.05 33.55 21.34
C SER A 249 -8.43 33.28 19.95
N PRO A 250 -8.65 32.09 19.35
CA PRO A 250 -8.08 31.75 18.05
C PRO A 250 -8.67 32.57 16.90
N GLY A 251 -7.85 32.88 15.91
CA GLY A 251 -8.26 33.49 14.64
C GLY A 251 -8.59 32.49 13.54
N GLU A 252 -8.21 31.23 13.74
CA GLU A 252 -8.48 30.12 12.82
C GLU A 252 -8.56 28.81 13.60
N LEU A 253 -9.37 27.87 13.11
CA LEU A 253 -9.31 26.45 13.47
C LEU A 253 -9.02 25.64 12.20
N VAL A 254 -8.06 24.73 12.29
CA VAL A 254 -7.73 23.77 11.24
C VAL A 254 -8.02 22.38 11.73
N MET A 255 -8.85 21.64 10.99
CA MET A 255 -9.22 20.26 11.27
C MET A 255 -8.75 19.37 10.13
N TYR A 256 -8.08 18.28 10.48
CA TYR A 256 -7.69 17.22 9.57
C TYR A 256 -8.56 16.00 9.84
N PHE A 257 -9.11 15.40 8.80
CA PHE A 257 -9.80 14.13 8.94
C PHE A 257 -9.53 13.21 7.76
N ASN A 258 -9.66 11.91 8.01
CA ASN A 258 -9.48 10.85 7.03
C ASN A 258 -10.74 10.00 6.97
N ILE A 259 -11.13 9.60 5.76
CA ILE A 259 -12.22 8.68 5.51
C ILE A 259 -11.66 7.41 4.89
N ARG A 260 -12.05 6.27 5.45
CA ARG A 260 -11.82 4.95 4.88
C ARG A 260 -13.14 4.46 4.32
N ASN A 261 -13.29 4.56 2.99
CA ASN A 261 -14.53 4.20 2.31
C ASN A 261 -14.43 2.83 1.64
N ASN A 262 -15.55 2.14 1.59
CA ASN A 262 -15.72 0.92 0.81
C ASN A 262 -16.25 1.24 -0.61
N PRO A 263 -16.30 0.28 -1.53
CA PRO A 263 -16.77 0.51 -2.90
C PRO A 263 -18.23 0.97 -3.01
N ASN A 264 -19.06 0.69 -1.98
CA ASN A 264 -20.48 1.06 -1.99
C ASN A 264 -20.70 2.56 -1.75
N THR A 265 -19.68 3.27 -1.24
CA THR A 265 -19.76 4.69 -0.90
C THR A 265 -18.71 5.48 -1.68
N PRO A 266 -19.01 5.94 -2.90
CA PRO A 266 -18.07 6.66 -3.77
C PRO A 266 -17.59 7.98 -3.16
N ALA A 267 -16.32 8.35 -3.42
CA ALA A 267 -15.67 9.54 -2.88
C ALA A 267 -16.48 10.84 -3.10
N ASP A 268 -17.07 11.03 -4.28
CA ASP A 268 -17.82 12.24 -4.59
C ASP A 268 -19.17 12.35 -3.83
N ALA A 269 -19.77 11.21 -3.45
CA ALA A 269 -20.96 11.21 -2.61
C ALA A 269 -20.61 11.63 -1.17
N LEU A 270 -19.49 11.09 -0.65
CA LEU A 270 -18.96 11.44 0.68
C LEU A 270 -18.59 12.92 0.78
N LYS A 271 -17.89 13.45 -0.22
CA LYS A 271 -17.51 14.87 -0.27
C LYS A 271 -18.74 15.76 -0.18
N ARG A 272 -19.77 15.52 -1.00
CA ARG A 272 -21.03 16.28 -0.97
C ARG A 272 -21.72 16.19 0.39
N GLN A 273 -21.87 14.98 0.95
CA GLN A 273 -22.52 14.78 2.25
C GLN A 273 -21.82 15.57 3.37
N ILE A 274 -20.50 15.63 3.34
CA ILE A 274 -19.71 16.36 4.33
C ILE A 274 -19.79 17.87 4.10
N GLU A 275 -19.74 18.34 2.86
CA GLU A 275 -19.91 19.75 2.50
C GLU A 275 -21.29 20.25 2.91
N ASP A 276 -22.36 19.49 2.61
CA ASP A 276 -23.73 19.80 3.04
C ASP A 276 -23.83 19.86 4.58
N LEU A 277 -23.13 18.95 5.29
CA LEU A 277 -23.12 18.96 6.76
C LEU A 277 -22.42 20.20 7.32
N ILE A 278 -21.31 20.62 6.71
CA ILE A 278 -20.57 21.83 7.11
C ILE A 278 -21.45 23.06 6.89
N GLU A 279 -22.10 23.17 5.73
CA GLU A 279 -23.02 24.28 5.42
C GLU A 279 -24.20 24.32 6.39
N ALA A 280 -24.80 23.17 6.71
CA ALA A 280 -25.93 23.09 7.64
C ALA A 280 -25.59 23.55 9.08
N HIS A 281 -24.32 23.41 9.50
CA HIS A 281 -23.86 23.83 10.82
C HIS A 281 -23.37 25.27 10.87
N ASP A 282 -23.24 25.93 9.73
CA ASP A 282 -22.81 27.33 9.58
C ASP A 282 -21.63 27.70 10.51
N PRO A 283 -20.45 27.07 10.38
CA PRO A 283 -19.34 27.39 11.27
C PRO A 283 -18.69 28.75 10.99
N GLY A 284 -19.32 29.59 10.14
CA GLY A 284 -18.79 30.83 9.59
C GLY A 284 -17.95 30.59 8.35
N PRO A 285 -17.11 31.54 7.92
CA PRO A 285 -16.31 31.38 6.72
C PRO A 285 -15.39 30.15 6.83
N TRP A 286 -15.41 29.30 5.81
CA TRP A 286 -14.63 28.08 5.79
C TRP A 286 -14.05 27.79 4.41
N ALA A 287 -12.99 26.96 4.39
CA ALA A 287 -12.41 26.39 3.19
C ALA A 287 -12.08 24.90 3.43
N LEU A 288 -12.38 24.06 2.47
CA LEU A 288 -12.14 22.61 2.54
C LEU A 288 -11.32 22.16 1.35
N ASN A 289 -10.20 21.48 1.63
CA ASN A 289 -9.34 20.89 0.63
C ASN A 289 -9.39 19.37 0.74
N TRP A 290 -9.69 18.71 -0.37
CA TRP A 290 -9.76 17.26 -0.49
C TRP A 290 -8.52 16.69 -1.16
N ARG A 291 -8.09 15.52 -0.69
CA ARG A 291 -7.12 14.66 -1.36
C ARG A 291 -7.63 13.21 -1.33
N VAL A 292 -7.90 12.64 -2.49
CA VAL A 292 -8.17 11.21 -2.65
C VAL A 292 -6.84 10.53 -2.95
N SER A 293 -6.30 9.77 -2.00
CA SER A 293 -5.04 9.02 -2.18
C SER A 293 -5.26 7.61 -2.70
N ALA A 294 -6.45 7.07 -2.49
CA ALA A 294 -6.85 5.78 -3.05
C ALA A 294 -8.36 5.70 -3.24
N GLU A 295 -8.79 5.23 -4.39
CA GLU A 295 -10.15 4.73 -4.60
C GLU A 295 -10.25 3.29 -4.05
N PRO A 296 -11.40 2.86 -3.52
CA PRO A 296 -11.59 1.49 -3.08
C PRO A 296 -11.65 0.54 -4.28
N PHE A 297 -11.25 -0.71 -4.09
CA PHE A 297 -11.33 -1.74 -5.11
C PHE A 297 -11.58 -3.13 -4.55
N GLY A 298 -12.05 -4.04 -5.39
CA GLY A 298 -12.40 -5.42 -5.02
C GLY A 298 -13.80 -5.53 -4.39
N PRO A 299 -14.16 -6.66 -3.79
CA PRO A 299 -13.30 -7.84 -3.68
C PRO A 299 -13.10 -8.51 -5.04
N CYS A 300 -11.90 -9.00 -5.35
CA CYS A 300 -11.70 -9.80 -6.54
C CYS A 300 -12.28 -11.21 -6.35
N SER A 301 -12.65 -11.86 -7.46
CA SER A 301 -13.19 -13.21 -7.49
C SER A 301 -12.84 -13.88 -8.82
N GLY A 302 -13.14 -15.17 -8.95
CA GLY A 302 -12.96 -15.92 -10.19
C GLY A 302 -11.66 -16.71 -10.23
N GLU A 303 -11.32 -17.20 -11.43
CA GLU A 303 -10.29 -18.23 -11.63
C GLU A 303 -8.89 -17.88 -11.09
N TYR A 304 -8.50 -16.62 -11.17
CA TYR A 304 -7.18 -16.19 -10.65
C TYR A 304 -7.12 -16.26 -9.13
N LEU A 305 -8.18 -15.83 -8.42
CA LEU A 305 -8.26 -15.98 -6.98
C LEU A 305 -8.32 -17.45 -6.57
N ASP A 306 -9.13 -18.25 -7.25
CA ASP A 306 -9.26 -19.68 -6.97
C ASP A 306 -7.91 -20.37 -7.13
N GLY A 307 -7.14 -20.02 -8.18
CA GLY A 307 -5.79 -20.51 -8.41
C GLY A 307 -4.82 -20.14 -7.31
N VAL A 308 -4.88 -18.89 -6.83
CA VAL A 308 -4.05 -18.44 -5.70
C VAL A 308 -4.42 -19.19 -4.42
N VAL A 309 -5.70 -19.34 -4.09
CA VAL A 309 -6.13 -20.10 -2.90
C VAL A 309 -5.63 -21.54 -2.95
N GLN A 310 -5.75 -22.22 -4.11
CA GLN A 310 -5.22 -23.57 -4.31
C GLN A 310 -3.69 -23.63 -4.13
N ALA A 311 -2.96 -22.62 -4.60
CA ALA A 311 -1.50 -22.54 -4.41
C ALA A 311 -1.11 -22.47 -2.93
N PHE A 312 -1.86 -21.69 -2.13
CA PHE A 312 -1.68 -21.61 -0.68
C PHE A 312 -1.98 -22.95 0.00
N GLU A 313 -3.10 -23.58 -0.32
CA GLU A 313 -3.47 -24.90 0.22
C GLU A 313 -2.40 -25.95 -0.10
N ALA A 314 -1.94 -26.00 -1.35
CA ALA A 314 -0.92 -26.96 -1.79
C ALA A 314 0.45 -26.73 -1.11
N THR A 315 0.84 -25.46 -0.89
CA THR A 315 2.17 -25.10 -0.41
C THR A 315 2.25 -25.01 1.10
N LEU A 316 1.20 -24.51 1.76
CA LEU A 316 1.16 -24.23 3.21
C LEU A 316 0.20 -25.16 3.96
N GLY A 317 -0.59 -25.97 3.26
CA GLY A 317 -1.53 -26.94 3.85
C GLY A 317 -2.83 -26.32 4.40
N GLN A 318 -3.08 -25.04 4.10
CA GLN A 318 -4.31 -24.34 4.52
C GLN A 318 -4.72 -23.27 3.52
N ALA A 319 -6.02 -23.08 3.36
CA ALA A 319 -6.57 -21.96 2.62
C ALA A 319 -6.41 -20.65 3.40
N PRO A 320 -6.03 -19.55 2.74
CA PRO A 320 -5.96 -18.24 3.39
C PRO A 320 -7.36 -17.68 3.67
N LYS A 321 -7.49 -16.91 4.77
CA LYS A 321 -8.65 -16.05 4.94
C LYS A 321 -8.61 -14.93 3.91
N LEU A 322 -9.70 -14.73 3.19
CA LEU A 322 -9.88 -13.61 2.27
C LEU A 322 -10.29 -12.37 3.05
N ASP A 323 -9.63 -11.22 2.79
CA ASP A 323 -9.80 -10.01 3.60
C ASP A 323 -9.61 -8.76 2.71
N THR A 324 -10.18 -7.63 3.13
CA THR A 324 -10.08 -6.31 2.46
C THR A 324 -9.62 -5.21 3.43
N GLY A 325 -9.26 -5.57 4.64
CA GLY A 325 -8.86 -4.65 5.70
C GLY A 325 -7.43 -4.09 5.54
N GLY A 326 -7.05 -3.20 6.45
CA GLY A 326 -5.72 -2.60 6.51
C GLY A 326 -5.58 -1.28 5.75
N GLY A 327 -4.34 -0.92 5.44
CA GLY A 327 -3.98 0.28 4.67
C GLY A 327 -4.37 0.17 3.20
N THR A 328 -3.74 0.95 2.35
CA THR A 328 -3.83 0.77 0.89
C THR A 328 -2.49 0.25 0.36
N SER A 329 -2.44 -0.12 -0.90
CA SER A 329 -1.24 -0.56 -1.60
C SER A 329 -1.23 -0.01 -3.02
N ASP A 330 -0.17 -0.20 -3.78
CA ASP A 330 -0.10 0.19 -5.18
C ASP A 330 -1.04 -0.61 -6.10
N GLY A 331 -1.69 -1.66 -5.62
CA GLY A 331 -2.85 -2.28 -6.25
C GLY A 331 -4.00 -1.29 -6.54
N ARG A 332 -4.05 -0.17 -5.81
CA ARG A 332 -5.00 0.95 -6.01
C ARG A 332 -4.96 1.59 -7.40
N PHE A 333 -3.90 1.38 -8.18
CA PHE A 333 -3.78 1.94 -9.53
C PHE A 333 -4.31 0.98 -10.62
N PHE A 334 -4.66 -0.25 -10.25
CA PHE A 334 -5.15 -1.29 -11.15
C PHE A 334 -6.57 -1.75 -10.78
N GLY A 335 -6.83 -1.96 -9.49
CA GLY A 335 -8.12 -2.46 -9.02
C GLY A 335 -9.33 -1.62 -9.45
N PRO A 336 -9.32 -0.28 -9.34
CA PRO A 336 -10.41 0.57 -9.80
C PRO A 336 -10.65 0.52 -11.33
N GLU A 337 -9.65 0.09 -12.09
CA GLU A 337 -9.73 -0.11 -13.55
C GLU A 337 -10.25 -1.53 -13.92
N GLY A 338 -10.67 -2.31 -12.93
CA GLY A 338 -11.25 -3.65 -13.12
C GLY A 338 -10.25 -4.79 -13.16
N VAL A 339 -8.95 -4.55 -12.92
CA VAL A 339 -7.95 -5.61 -12.83
C VAL A 339 -8.07 -6.31 -11.48
N PRO A 340 -8.19 -7.64 -11.42
CA PRO A 340 -8.11 -8.40 -10.18
C PRO A 340 -6.78 -8.14 -9.46
N VAL A 341 -6.84 -7.74 -8.18
CA VAL A 341 -5.66 -7.50 -7.34
C VAL A 341 -5.70 -8.44 -6.15
N ILE A 342 -4.63 -9.19 -5.96
CA ILE A 342 -4.46 -10.12 -4.84
C ILE A 342 -3.14 -9.79 -4.15
N GLU A 343 -3.20 -9.51 -2.85
CA GLU A 343 -2.01 -9.18 -2.08
C GLU A 343 -1.66 -10.32 -1.14
N ALA A 344 -0.43 -10.77 -1.22
CA ALA A 344 0.09 -11.91 -0.48
C ALA A 344 1.55 -11.68 -0.08
N GLY A 345 1.84 -11.77 1.21
CA GLY A 345 3.18 -11.55 1.74
C GLY A 345 3.33 -11.98 3.20
N PRO A 346 4.43 -11.57 3.84
CA PRO A 346 4.77 -11.98 5.19
C PRO A 346 3.79 -11.46 6.25
N VAL A 347 4.07 -11.83 7.50
CA VAL A 347 3.31 -11.34 8.68
C VAL A 347 3.57 -9.85 8.89
N ASN A 348 2.49 -9.07 9.05
CA ASN A 348 2.52 -7.61 9.13
C ASN A 348 2.64 -7.05 10.57
N ALA A 349 2.90 -7.88 11.55
CA ALA A 349 2.80 -7.50 12.96
C ALA A 349 3.78 -6.39 13.39
N THR A 350 4.86 -6.17 12.66
CA THR A 350 5.94 -5.24 13.04
C THR A 350 6.25 -4.18 12.01
N ILE A 351 5.45 -4.08 10.92
CA ILE A 351 5.66 -3.03 9.90
C ILE A 351 5.63 -1.64 10.52
N HIS A 352 6.49 -0.74 10.03
CA HIS A 352 6.66 0.65 10.49
C HIS A 352 7.10 0.81 11.96
N GLN A 353 7.33 -0.28 12.69
CA GLN A 353 7.77 -0.25 14.09
C GLN A 353 9.30 -0.30 14.19
N ILE A 354 9.82 0.04 15.35
CA ILE A 354 11.21 -0.26 15.75
C ILE A 354 11.34 -1.78 15.86
N ASP A 355 12.49 -2.32 15.48
CA ASP A 355 12.74 -3.77 15.39
C ASP A 355 11.75 -4.50 14.48
N GLU A 356 11.43 -3.89 13.32
CA GLU A 356 10.72 -4.56 12.24
C GLU A 356 11.43 -5.86 11.88
N ARG A 357 10.66 -6.96 11.72
CA ARG A 357 11.22 -8.30 11.55
C ARG A 357 10.30 -9.26 10.82
N VAL A 358 10.89 -10.28 10.22
CA VAL A 358 10.20 -11.41 9.59
C VAL A 358 10.86 -12.71 9.99
N ALA A 359 10.10 -13.78 10.20
CA ALA A 359 10.63 -15.10 10.47
C ALA A 359 11.45 -15.62 9.26
N LEU A 360 12.65 -16.13 9.51
CA LEU A 360 13.50 -16.71 8.46
C LEU A 360 12.83 -17.90 7.75
N ALA A 361 12.00 -18.65 8.49
CA ALA A 361 11.25 -19.76 7.90
C ALA A 361 10.21 -19.25 6.87
N ASP A 362 9.55 -18.13 7.16
CA ASP A 362 8.57 -17.51 6.27
C ASP A 362 9.25 -16.96 5.01
N LEU A 363 10.37 -16.23 5.17
CA LEU A 363 11.14 -15.74 4.03
C LEU A 363 11.60 -16.87 3.09
N LYS A 364 12.04 -18.00 3.65
CA LYS A 364 12.43 -19.18 2.85
C LYS A 364 11.26 -19.81 2.10
N LYS A 365 10.05 -19.69 2.67
CA LYS A 365 8.84 -20.32 2.11
C LYS A 365 8.14 -19.44 1.07
N LEU A 366 8.27 -18.12 1.17
CA LEU A 366 7.61 -17.17 0.26
C LEU A 366 7.89 -17.44 -1.22
N PRO A 367 9.12 -17.68 -1.71
CA PRO A 367 9.36 -17.96 -3.12
C PRO A 367 8.59 -19.18 -3.65
N GLU A 368 8.43 -20.22 -2.84
CA GLU A 368 7.65 -21.40 -3.22
C GLU A 368 6.16 -21.07 -3.37
N VAL A 369 5.62 -20.25 -2.46
CA VAL A 369 4.22 -19.77 -2.54
C VAL A 369 4.02 -18.94 -3.80
N PHE A 370 4.90 -17.97 -4.06
CA PHE A 370 4.81 -17.07 -5.21
C PHE A 370 4.98 -17.82 -6.55
N HIS A 371 5.89 -18.79 -6.59
CA HIS A 371 6.01 -19.69 -7.75
C HIS A 371 4.69 -20.47 -7.99
N ALA A 372 4.13 -21.08 -6.94
CA ALA A 372 2.88 -21.84 -7.05
C ALA A 372 1.70 -20.99 -7.49
N MET A 373 1.63 -19.72 -7.05
CA MET A 373 0.60 -18.77 -7.52
C MET A 373 0.70 -18.55 -9.03
N MET A 374 1.91 -18.28 -9.56
CA MET A 374 2.12 -18.10 -11.00
C MET A 374 1.81 -19.38 -11.77
N ALA A 375 2.29 -20.53 -11.28
CA ALA A 375 2.05 -21.81 -11.91
C ALA A 375 0.54 -22.15 -12.01
N SER A 376 -0.21 -21.87 -10.94
CA SER A 376 -1.66 -22.07 -10.93
C SER A 376 -2.39 -21.16 -11.91
N ILE A 377 -2.06 -19.85 -11.95
CA ILE A 377 -2.68 -18.87 -12.85
C ILE A 377 -2.37 -19.19 -14.32
N LEU A 378 -1.13 -19.59 -14.63
CA LEU A 378 -0.69 -19.90 -16.00
C LEU A 378 -0.98 -21.35 -16.42
N GLY A 379 -1.56 -22.18 -15.52
CA GLY A 379 -1.93 -23.55 -15.81
C GLY A 379 -0.73 -24.48 -16.11
N VAL A 380 0.45 -24.18 -15.56
CA VAL A 380 1.66 -25.03 -15.67
C VAL A 380 1.83 -25.90 -14.42
N ARG A 381 2.53 -27.05 -14.57
CA ARG A 381 2.71 -28.04 -13.48
C ARG A 381 4.18 -28.30 -13.20
#